data_4d1af02143f8b90118969fdfe0f6e752
#
_entry.id   4d1af02143f8b90118969fdfe0f6e752
#
_cell.length_a   1.000
_cell.length_b   1.000
_cell.length_c   1.000
_cell.angle_alpha   90.00
_cell.angle_beta   90.00
_cell.angle_gamma   90.00
#
_symmetry.space_group_name_H-M   'P 1'
#
loop_
_entity.id
_entity.type
_entity.pdbx_description
1 polymer ?
#
loop_
_entity_poly.entity_id
_entity_poly.type
_entity_poly.pdbx_seq_one_letter_code
_entity_poly.pdbx_strand_id
1 'polypeptide(L)'
;MPADAGHYVPNVAHRVWKGNEEQEAAHINLKGMSVGNGLTDPEMQYPYYPEMAISTNEHEPAVSDDVYQQMKKAVPLCVLAIKACNAGNGTISQAACVAAVELCNLKLIQPYSMTGMNPYDMRIKCAKPPLCYDFSGVGKFLARAEVRAALNIRADAGEWQSCNFDVNRAFMGDWMKNYQTQIPDLLANGIRVLIYAGDQDYICVSQEDPRL
;
A
#
# COMPACT_ATOMS: atom_id res chain seq x y z
N MET A 1 2.25 -7.54 -1.48
CA MET A 1 1.56 -6.69 -0.53
C MET A 1 1.58 -5.29 -1.07
N PRO A 2 0.47 -4.60 -1.10
CA PRO A 2 0.52 -3.20 -1.40
C PRO A 2 1.27 -2.51 -0.26
N ALA A 3 1.90 -1.54 -0.61
CA ALA A 3 2.85 -0.68 0.00
C ALA A 3 2.44 -0.17 1.40
N ASP A 4 2.65 -0.98 2.39
CA ASP A 4 2.50 -0.64 3.81
C ASP A 4 3.27 0.66 4.18
N ALA A 5 4.28 1.03 3.37
CA ALA A 5 4.99 2.29 3.50
C ALA A 5 4.06 3.51 3.47
N GLY A 6 2.94 3.46 2.72
CA GLY A 6 1.93 4.51 2.70
C GLY A 6 1.24 4.75 4.03
N HIS A 7 1.18 3.75 4.90
CA HIS A 7 0.66 3.83 6.25
C HIS A 7 1.74 4.14 7.28
N TYR A 8 2.85 3.37 7.26
CA TYR A 8 3.88 3.48 8.29
C TYR A 8 4.65 4.80 8.25
N VAL A 9 5.06 5.23 7.06
CA VAL A 9 5.96 6.39 6.95
C VAL A 9 5.27 7.68 7.41
N PRO A 10 4.06 8.05 6.95
CA PRO A 10 3.37 9.22 7.45
C PRO A 10 3.09 9.13 8.95
N ASN A 11 2.65 7.96 9.43
CA ASN A 11 2.31 7.77 10.83
C ASN A 11 3.53 7.90 11.75
N VAL A 12 4.65 7.28 11.39
CA VAL A 12 5.90 7.40 12.17
C VAL A 12 6.44 8.82 12.12
N ALA A 13 6.45 9.45 10.95
CA ALA A 13 6.92 10.84 10.81
C ALA A 13 6.06 11.81 11.66
N HIS A 14 4.74 11.68 11.58
CA HIS A 14 3.82 12.49 12.37
C HIS A 14 3.99 12.25 13.88
N ARG A 15 4.16 10.98 14.30
CA ARG A 15 4.40 10.65 15.70
C ARG A 15 5.72 11.24 16.23
N VAL A 16 6.78 11.21 15.41
CA VAL A 16 8.07 11.83 15.76
C VAL A 16 7.91 13.35 15.89
N TRP A 17 7.28 14.00 14.93
CA TRP A 17 7.01 15.44 14.98
C TRP A 17 6.22 15.81 16.24
N LYS A 18 5.11 15.12 16.47
CA LYS A 18 4.25 15.38 17.63
C LYS A 18 4.98 15.18 18.96
N GLY A 19 5.78 14.10 19.08
CA GLY A 19 6.59 13.85 20.28
C GLY A 19 7.68 14.92 20.52
N ASN A 20 8.22 15.50 19.45
CA ASN A 20 9.13 16.67 19.58
C ASN A 20 8.41 17.90 20.10
N GLU A 21 7.20 18.21 19.59
CA GLU A 21 6.39 19.35 20.05
C GLU A 21 5.96 19.19 21.53
N GLU A 22 5.58 17.99 21.92
CA GLU A 22 5.15 17.65 23.26
C GLU A 22 6.30 17.43 24.25
N GLN A 23 7.55 17.46 23.78
CA GLN A 23 8.79 17.25 24.55
C GLN A 23 8.79 15.93 25.36
N GLU A 24 8.20 14.88 24.77
CA GLU A 24 8.02 13.59 25.45
C GLU A 24 9.32 12.83 25.69
N ALA A 25 10.34 13.05 24.85
CA ALA A 25 11.62 12.36 24.88
C ALA A 25 12.75 13.20 24.27
N ALA A 26 13.89 12.57 23.98
CA ALA A 26 14.97 13.24 23.24
C ALA A 26 14.49 13.73 21.88
N HIS A 27 14.82 14.98 21.54
CA HIS A 27 14.43 15.60 20.27
C HIS A 27 15.02 14.84 19.07
N ILE A 28 14.18 14.40 18.14
CA ILE A 28 14.58 13.76 16.90
C ILE A 28 14.56 14.79 15.78
N ASN A 29 15.71 15.07 15.17
CA ASN A 29 15.86 16.07 14.13
C ASN A 29 15.27 15.60 12.79
N LEU A 30 13.95 15.42 12.73
CA LEU A 30 13.23 15.02 11.52
C LEU A 30 13.26 16.14 10.48
N LYS A 31 13.73 15.85 9.26
CA LYS A 31 13.85 16.82 8.15
C LYS A 31 12.95 16.54 6.97
N GLY A 32 12.44 15.35 6.88
CA GLY A 32 11.54 14.94 5.80
C GLY A 32 11.17 13.48 5.88
N MET A 33 10.21 13.11 5.06
CA MET A 33 9.83 11.73 4.82
C MET A 33 9.73 11.44 3.33
N SER A 34 9.82 10.18 2.96
CA SER A 34 9.63 9.74 1.58
C SER A 34 8.76 8.48 1.56
N VAL A 35 7.74 8.47 0.72
CA VAL A 35 6.87 7.32 0.47
C VAL A 35 6.99 6.91 -0.98
N GLY A 36 7.46 5.68 -1.22
CA GLY A 36 7.52 5.09 -2.54
C GLY A 36 6.44 4.03 -2.71
N ASN A 37 5.65 4.12 -3.78
CA ASN A 37 4.63 3.15 -4.12
C ASN A 37 3.69 2.83 -2.94
N GLY A 38 3.21 3.87 -2.23
CA GLY A 38 2.45 3.75 -0.99
C GLY A 38 0.94 3.80 -1.20
N LEU A 39 0.21 2.97 -0.46
CA LEU A 39 -1.22 3.14 -0.26
C LEU A 39 -1.42 4.08 0.95
N THR A 40 -1.63 5.36 0.70
CA THR A 40 -1.72 6.40 1.75
C THR A 40 -3.14 6.91 1.91
N ASP A 41 -3.89 6.99 0.81
CA ASP A 41 -5.30 7.38 0.75
C ASP A 41 -6.09 6.39 -0.12
N PRO A 42 -6.58 5.29 0.46
CA PRO A 42 -7.39 4.32 -0.27
C PRO A 42 -8.66 4.94 -0.90
N GLU A 43 -9.25 5.96 -0.28
CA GLU A 43 -10.45 6.61 -0.79
C GLU A 43 -10.20 7.29 -2.13
N MET A 44 -9.01 7.88 -2.32
CA MET A 44 -8.58 8.52 -3.56
C MET A 44 -7.94 7.54 -4.53
N GLN A 45 -7.16 6.55 -4.06
CA GLN A 45 -6.38 5.67 -4.93
C GLN A 45 -7.23 4.55 -5.56
N TYR A 46 -8.15 3.92 -4.82
CA TYR A 46 -8.96 2.82 -5.36
C TYR A 46 -9.82 3.18 -6.57
N PRO A 47 -10.40 4.39 -6.70
CA PRO A 47 -11.12 4.80 -7.90
C PRO A 47 -10.34 4.74 -9.21
N TYR A 48 -9.01 4.75 -9.16
CA TYR A 48 -8.16 4.76 -10.36
C TYR A 48 -7.77 3.38 -10.88
N TYR A 49 -8.02 2.30 -10.14
CA TYR A 49 -7.74 0.94 -10.62
C TYR A 49 -8.39 0.61 -11.98
N PRO A 50 -9.65 0.96 -12.25
CA PRO A 50 -10.23 0.73 -13.57
C PRO A 50 -9.48 1.46 -14.69
N GLU A 51 -9.12 2.73 -14.49
CA GLU A 51 -8.39 3.55 -15.47
C GLU A 51 -7.00 2.99 -15.73
N MET A 52 -6.31 2.56 -14.67
CA MET A 52 -5.01 1.93 -14.79
C MET A 52 -5.09 0.63 -15.58
N ALA A 53 -6.12 -0.19 -15.36
CA ALA A 53 -6.29 -1.48 -16.04
C ALA A 53 -6.46 -1.36 -17.57
N ILE A 54 -6.90 -0.22 -18.09
CA ILE A 54 -7.05 0.07 -19.52
C ILE A 54 -6.02 1.07 -20.06
N SER A 55 -5.10 1.54 -19.21
CA SER A 55 -4.02 2.42 -19.66
C SER A 55 -3.24 1.77 -20.80
N THR A 56 -2.90 2.56 -21.81
CA THR A 56 -2.13 2.12 -22.99
C THR A 56 -0.73 2.72 -23.03
N ASN A 57 -0.27 3.28 -21.91
CA ASN A 57 1.08 3.81 -21.80
C ASN A 57 2.08 2.64 -21.82
N GLU A 58 2.69 2.33 -22.97
CA GLU A 58 3.69 1.29 -23.16
C GLU A 58 3.18 -0.18 -23.11
N HIS A 59 1.86 -0.43 -22.97
CA HIS A 59 1.29 -1.78 -23.02
C HIS A 59 -0.15 -1.76 -23.56
N GLU A 60 -0.65 -2.92 -23.98
CA GLU A 60 -2.06 -3.10 -24.32
C GLU A 60 -2.92 -3.08 -23.06
N PRO A 61 -4.22 -2.72 -23.16
CA PRO A 61 -5.15 -2.80 -22.05
C PRO A 61 -5.12 -4.18 -21.41
N ALA A 62 -4.97 -4.22 -20.07
CA ALA A 62 -4.86 -5.47 -19.34
C ALA A 62 -6.22 -6.20 -19.23
N VAL A 63 -7.32 -5.46 -19.28
CA VAL A 63 -8.68 -6.00 -19.19
C VAL A 63 -9.52 -5.57 -20.40
N SER A 64 -10.60 -6.31 -20.71
CA SER A 64 -11.57 -5.93 -21.73
C SER A 64 -12.42 -4.74 -21.29
N ASP A 65 -13.06 -4.06 -22.27
CA ASP A 65 -13.98 -2.95 -21.99
C ASP A 65 -15.14 -3.38 -21.07
N ASP A 66 -15.70 -4.57 -21.26
CA ASP A 66 -16.76 -5.08 -20.39
C ASP A 66 -16.31 -5.22 -18.93
N VAL A 67 -15.10 -5.70 -18.71
CA VAL A 67 -14.52 -5.82 -17.35
C VAL A 67 -14.25 -4.42 -16.78
N TYR A 68 -13.69 -3.53 -17.57
CA TYR A 68 -13.50 -2.13 -17.18
C TYR A 68 -14.82 -1.47 -16.72
N GLN A 69 -15.90 -1.61 -17.51
CA GLN A 69 -17.19 -1.05 -17.14
C GLN A 69 -17.76 -1.66 -15.84
N GLN A 70 -17.52 -2.94 -15.59
CA GLN A 70 -17.90 -3.57 -14.32
C GLN A 70 -17.11 -3.01 -13.16
N MET A 71 -15.79 -2.83 -13.31
CA MET A 71 -14.93 -2.19 -12.31
C MET A 71 -15.41 -0.76 -12.02
N LYS A 72 -15.64 0.05 -13.04
CA LYS A 72 -16.16 1.44 -12.92
C LYS A 72 -17.46 1.52 -12.13
N LYS A 73 -18.40 0.61 -12.41
CA LYS A 73 -19.69 0.54 -11.67
C LYS A 73 -19.51 0.17 -10.21
N ALA A 74 -18.43 -0.52 -9.85
CA ALA A 74 -18.16 -0.92 -8.47
C ALA A 74 -17.47 0.18 -7.64
N VAL A 75 -16.80 1.16 -8.27
CA VAL A 75 -16.07 2.23 -7.59
C VAL A 75 -16.89 2.96 -6.53
N PRO A 76 -18.13 3.44 -6.80
CA PRO A 76 -18.90 4.17 -5.79
C PRO A 76 -19.17 3.35 -4.53
N LEU A 77 -19.42 2.04 -4.69
CA LEU A 77 -19.67 1.15 -3.56
C LEU A 77 -18.38 0.90 -2.76
N CYS A 78 -17.25 0.74 -3.44
CA CYS A 78 -15.95 0.62 -2.79
C CYS A 78 -15.63 1.89 -1.97
N VAL A 79 -15.76 3.08 -2.56
CA VAL A 79 -15.54 4.35 -1.87
C VAL A 79 -16.45 4.49 -0.64
N LEU A 80 -17.71 4.11 -0.76
CA LEU A 80 -18.64 4.13 0.38
C LEU A 80 -18.16 3.22 1.52
N ALA A 81 -17.68 2.02 1.19
CA ALA A 81 -17.15 1.08 2.17
C ALA A 81 -15.87 1.61 2.85
N ILE A 82 -14.96 2.25 2.09
CA ILE A 82 -13.77 2.90 2.63
C ILE A 82 -14.15 4.06 3.58
N LYS A 83 -15.12 4.88 3.21
CA LYS A 83 -15.66 5.94 4.08
C LYS A 83 -16.22 5.37 5.38
N ALA A 84 -16.98 4.29 5.31
CA ALA A 84 -17.50 3.61 6.51
C ALA A 84 -16.37 3.07 7.40
N CYS A 85 -15.28 2.55 6.84
CA CYS A 85 -14.07 2.16 7.57
C CYS A 85 -13.48 3.34 8.35
N ASN A 86 -13.45 4.54 7.76
CA ASN A 86 -12.82 5.73 8.33
C ASN A 86 -13.75 6.58 9.21
N ALA A 87 -15.07 6.35 9.17
CA ALA A 87 -16.05 7.14 9.89
C ALA A 87 -16.13 6.87 11.41
N GLY A 88 -15.54 5.76 11.89
CA GLY A 88 -15.68 5.32 13.27
C GLY A 88 -14.38 4.84 13.91
N ASN A 89 -14.47 4.50 15.19
CA ASN A 89 -13.39 3.89 15.97
C ASN A 89 -13.83 2.55 16.57
N GLY A 90 -12.85 1.74 17.00
CA GLY A 90 -13.10 0.48 17.68
C GLY A 90 -13.50 -0.68 16.76
N THR A 91 -14.13 -1.70 17.35
CA THR A 91 -14.40 -2.98 16.68
C THR A 91 -15.34 -2.88 15.48
N ILE A 92 -16.32 -1.98 15.51
CA ILE A 92 -17.26 -1.77 14.39
C ILE A 92 -16.52 -1.19 13.19
N SER A 93 -15.66 -0.21 13.40
CA SER A 93 -14.81 0.36 12.36
C SER A 93 -13.85 -0.70 11.79
N GLN A 94 -13.26 -1.52 12.65
CA GLN A 94 -12.37 -2.59 12.21
C GLN A 94 -13.09 -3.61 11.30
N ALA A 95 -14.30 -4.04 11.65
CA ALA A 95 -15.11 -4.92 10.81
C ALA A 95 -15.48 -4.25 9.48
N ALA A 96 -15.84 -2.96 9.49
CA ALA A 96 -16.11 -2.20 8.28
C ALA A 96 -14.87 -2.07 7.38
N CYS A 97 -13.67 -1.92 7.95
CA CYS A 97 -12.41 -1.87 7.22
C CYS A 97 -12.12 -3.21 6.52
N VAL A 98 -12.27 -4.33 7.22
CA VAL A 98 -12.10 -5.67 6.62
C VAL A 98 -13.08 -5.88 5.47
N ALA A 99 -14.36 -5.55 5.66
CA ALA A 99 -15.36 -5.65 4.61
C ALA A 99 -15.04 -4.75 3.40
N ALA A 100 -14.49 -3.55 3.63
CA ALA A 100 -14.05 -2.67 2.56
C ALA A 100 -12.88 -3.29 1.77
N VAL A 101 -11.88 -3.89 2.44
CA VAL A 101 -10.77 -4.60 1.78
C VAL A 101 -11.31 -5.71 0.88
N GLU A 102 -12.16 -6.57 1.43
CA GLU A 102 -12.72 -7.71 0.67
C GLU A 102 -13.51 -7.24 -0.54
N LEU A 103 -14.42 -6.28 -0.35
CA LEU A 103 -15.25 -5.75 -1.43
C LEU A 103 -14.41 -5.09 -2.53
N CYS A 104 -13.53 -4.17 -2.15
CA CYS A 104 -12.75 -3.39 -3.10
C CYS A 104 -11.75 -4.28 -3.85
N ASN A 105 -11.08 -5.19 -3.16
CA ASN A 105 -10.14 -6.11 -3.81
C ASN A 105 -10.85 -7.08 -4.75
N LEU A 106 -12.01 -7.61 -4.37
CA LEU A 106 -12.83 -8.47 -5.23
C LEU A 106 -13.25 -7.76 -6.53
N LYS A 107 -13.58 -6.47 -6.44
CA LYS A 107 -14.16 -5.73 -7.57
C LYS A 107 -13.14 -4.97 -8.41
N LEU A 108 -12.03 -4.54 -7.83
CA LEU A 108 -11.08 -3.64 -8.47
C LEU A 108 -9.68 -4.26 -8.65
N ILE A 109 -9.24 -5.16 -7.77
CA ILE A 109 -7.92 -5.80 -7.87
C ILE A 109 -8.00 -7.16 -8.56
N GLN A 110 -8.96 -8.00 -8.18
CA GLN A 110 -9.08 -9.36 -8.68
C GLN A 110 -9.26 -9.43 -10.21
N PRO A 111 -10.07 -8.56 -10.87
CA PRO A 111 -10.20 -8.60 -12.33
C PRO A 111 -8.86 -8.47 -13.05
N TYR A 112 -7.97 -7.58 -12.58
CA TYR A 112 -6.62 -7.46 -13.11
C TYR A 112 -5.78 -8.71 -12.78
N SER A 113 -5.81 -9.19 -11.55
CA SER A 113 -5.02 -10.36 -11.12
C SER A 113 -5.34 -11.61 -11.96
N MET A 114 -6.58 -11.74 -12.43
CA MET A 114 -7.00 -12.85 -13.28
C MET A 114 -6.38 -12.83 -14.70
N THR A 115 -5.82 -11.71 -15.14
CA THR A 115 -5.13 -11.60 -16.43
C THR A 115 -3.77 -12.30 -16.45
N GLY A 116 -3.20 -12.57 -15.26
CA GLY A 116 -1.86 -13.11 -15.11
C GLY A 116 -0.75 -12.09 -15.37
N MET A 117 -1.08 -10.82 -15.53
CA MET A 117 -0.09 -9.74 -15.63
C MET A 117 0.52 -9.45 -14.25
N ASN A 118 1.74 -8.92 -14.27
CA ASN A 118 2.44 -8.55 -13.05
C ASN A 118 1.85 -7.24 -12.47
N PRO A 119 1.35 -7.22 -11.23
CA PRO A 119 0.75 -6.02 -10.64
C PRO A 119 1.77 -4.93 -10.29
N TYR A 120 3.07 -5.22 -10.31
CA TYR A 120 4.15 -4.24 -10.07
C TYR A 120 4.79 -3.72 -11.37
N ASP A 121 4.49 -4.37 -12.50
CA ASP A 121 4.90 -3.93 -13.84
C ASP A 121 3.92 -4.50 -14.86
N MET A 122 2.99 -3.69 -15.29
CA MET A 122 1.90 -4.07 -16.19
C MET A 122 2.35 -4.51 -17.58
N ARG A 123 3.61 -4.25 -17.96
CA ARG A 123 4.20 -4.60 -19.25
C ARG A 123 4.55 -6.08 -19.37
N ILE A 124 4.66 -6.79 -18.25
CA ILE A 124 5.12 -8.19 -18.22
C ILE A 124 4.15 -9.10 -17.49
N LYS A 125 4.24 -10.40 -17.75
CA LYS A 125 3.48 -11.41 -17.02
C LYS A 125 4.07 -11.72 -15.66
N CYS A 126 3.22 -12.12 -14.72
CA CYS A 126 3.62 -12.60 -13.41
C CYS A 126 4.29 -13.99 -13.53
N ALA A 127 5.62 -14.03 -13.50
CA ALA A 127 6.38 -15.26 -13.69
C ALA A 127 6.30 -16.22 -12.49
N LYS A 128 6.12 -15.70 -11.27
CA LYS A 128 6.09 -16.47 -10.02
C LYS A 128 4.97 -15.98 -9.09
N PRO A 129 3.71 -16.37 -9.33
CA PRO A 129 2.61 -16.01 -8.43
C PRO A 129 2.84 -16.53 -6.98
N PRO A 130 2.35 -15.82 -5.95
CA PRO A 130 1.59 -14.56 -6.01
C PRO A 130 2.45 -13.30 -6.06
N LEU A 131 3.76 -13.37 -5.85
CA LEU A 131 4.64 -12.20 -5.71
C LEU A 131 5.28 -11.75 -7.03
N CYS A 132 5.13 -12.53 -8.12
CA CYS A 132 5.67 -12.30 -9.45
C CYS A 132 7.20 -12.30 -9.59
N TYR A 133 7.94 -12.14 -8.48
CA TYR A 133 9.40 -12.10 -8.43
C TYR A 133 9.98 -13.23 -7.57
N ASP A 134 11.27 -13.59 -7.85
CA ASP A 134 12.00 -14.58 -7.07
C ASP A 134 12.86 -13.93 -6.00
N PHE A 135 12.41 -13.98 -4.76
CA PHE A 135 13.15 -13.48 -3.59
C PHE A 135 13.97 -14.58 -2.87
N SER A 136 14.11 -15.77 -3.44
CA SER A 136 14.81 -16.89 -2.80
C SER A 136 16.27 -16.56 -2.46
N GLY A 137 16.94 -15.74 -3.28
CA GLY A 137 18.31 -15.27 -3.00
C GLY A 137 18.40 -14.42 -1.75
N VAL A 138 17.40 -13.54 -1.52
CA VAL A 138 17.31 -12.71 -0.30
C VAL A 138 17.10 -13.60 0.93
N GLY A 139 16.19 -14.58 0.85
CA GLY A 139 15.96 -15.53 1.92
C GLY A 139 17.21 -16.31 2.30
N LYS A 140 17.94 -16.85 1.31
CA LYS A 140 19.20 -17.55 1.52
C LYS A 140 20.28 -16.66 2.18
N PHE A 141 20.39 -15.40 1.73
CA PHE A 141 21.33 -14.43 2.32
C PHE A 141 20.98 -14.13 3.78
N LEU A 142 19.73 -13.82 4.07
CA LEU A 142 19.27 -13.48 5.43
C LEU A 142 19.28 -14.69 6.39
N ALA A 143 19.26 -15.93 5.88
CA ALA A 143 19.36 -17.14 6.70
C ALA A 143 20.78 -17.47 7.14
N ARG A 144 21.82 -16.85 6.56
CA ARG A 144 23.22 -17.11 6.91
C ARG A 144 23.51 -16.71 8.36
N ALA A 145 24.21 -17.57 9.08
CA ALA A 145 24.49 -17.36 10.52
C ALA A 145 25.21 -16.04 10.80
N GLU A 146 26.21 -15.70 9.98
CA GLU A 146 26.96 -14.45 10.10
C GLU A 146 26.11 -13.20 9.82
N VAL A 147 25.14 -13.29 8.90
CA VAL A 147 24.21 -12.18 8.61
C VAL A 147 23.23 -12.01 9.77
N ARG A 148 22.67 -13.10 10.28
CA ARG A 148 21.78 -13.07 11.44
C ARG A 148 22.49 -12.49 12.68
N ALA A 149 23.76 -12.87 12.89
CA ALA A 149 24.56 -12.34 13.99
C ALA A 149 24.85 -10.83 13.81
N ALA A 150 25.23 -10.40 12.60
CA ALA A 150 25.50 -8.99 12.29
C ALA A 150 24.26 -8.10 12.45
N LEU A 151 23.06 -8.64 12.16
CA LEU A 151 21.78 -7.96 12.33
C LEU A 151 21.22 -8.11 13.76
N ASN A 152 21.92 -8.78 14.66
CA ASN A 152 21.47 -9.07 16.03
C ASN A 152 20.10 -9.75 16.09
N ILE A 153 19.84 -10.69 15.18
CA ILE A 153 18.59 -11.44 15.12
C ILE A 153 18.56 -12.45 16.26
N ARG A 154 17.49 -12.45 17.04
CA ARG A 154 17.28 -13.41 18.13
C ARG A 154 17.31 -14.85 17.60
N ALA A 155 17.84 -15.77 18.40
CA ALA A 155 17.96 -17.18 18.02
C ALA A 155 16.59 -17.86 17.77
N ASP A 156 15.54 -17.40 18.49
CA ASP A 156 14.17 -17.90 18.39
C ASP A 156 13.34 -17.21 17.27
N ALA A 157 13.90 -16.21 16.60
CA ALA A 157 13.26 -15.60 15.45
C ALA A 157 13.24 -16.58 14.28
N GLY A 158 12.07 -16.78 13.68
CA GLY A 158 11.87 -17.62 12.52
C GLY A 158 12.71 -17.21 11.30
N GLU A 159 12.58 -17.97 10.23
CA GLU A 159 13.18 -17.61 8.95
C GLU A 159 12.48 -16.39 8.34
N TRP A 160 13.27 -15.56 7.65
CA TRP A 160 12.73 -14.43 6.90
C TRP A 160 11.86 -14.91 5.72
N GLN A 161 10.71 -14.28 5.55
CA GLN A 161 9.82 -14.49 4.42
C GLN A 161 9.61 -13.17 3.68
N SER A 162 9.71 -13.17 2.36
CA SER A 162 9.45 -11.99 1.52
C SER A 162 8.03 -11.44 1.66
N CYS A 163 7.08 -12.32 1.97
CA CYS A 163 5.71 -11.99 2.28
C CYS A 163 5.15 -12.94 3.34
N ASN A 164 4.87 -12.40 4.52
CA ASN A 164 4.23 -13.13 5.59
C ASN A 164 2.71 -12.87 5.55
N PHE A 165 1.96 -13.86 5.09
CA PHE A 165 0.51 -13.74 4.95
C PHE A 165 -0.27 -13.72 6.27
N ASP A 166 0.30 -14.19 7.37
CA ASP A 166 -0.33 -14.06 8.69
C ASP A 166 -0.24 -12.62 9.20
N VAL A 167 0.91 -11.97 9.00
CA VAL A 167 1.08 -10.54 9.25
C VAL A 167 0.14 -9.74 8.35
N ASN A 168 0.09 -10.04 7.05
CA ASN A 168 -0.83 -9.37 6.11
C ASN A 168 -2.29 -9.47 6.57
N ARG A 169 -2.73 -10.65 7.03
CA ARG A 169 -4.09 -10.86 7.55
C ARG A 169 -4.35 -10.03 8.80
N ALA A 170 -3.38 -9.89 9.69
CA ALA A 170 -3.49 -9.06 10.89
C ALA A 170 -3.68 -7.57 10.56
N PHE A 171 -3.15 -7.11 9.41
CA PHE A 171 -3.28 -5.73 8.95
C PHE A 171 -4.57 -5.42 8.15
N MET A 172 -5.43 -6.39 7.87
CA MET A 172 -6.64 -6.15 7.07
C MET A 172 -7.57 -5.07 7.66
N GLY A 173 -7.60 -4.93 8.98
CA GLY A 173 -8.37 -3.88 9.65
C GLY A 173 -7.78 -2.47 9.53
N ASP A 174 -6.53 -2.38 9.09
CA ASP A 174 -5.82 -1.12 8.89
C ASP A 174 -5.78 -0.67 7.41
N TRP A 175 -5.79 -1.61 6.48
CA TRP A 175 -5.53 -1.44 5.06
C TRP A 175 -6.32 -0.30 4.37
N MET A 176 -7.56 -0.05 4.77
CA MET A 176 -8.43 0.99 4.19
C MET A 176 -8.46 2.28 5.02
N LYS A 177 -7.52 2.44 5.97
CA LYS A 177 -7.39 3.68 6.75
C LYS A 177 -6.66 4.76 5.93
N ASN A 178 -7.14 6.00 6.07
CA ASN A 178 -6.53 7.17 5.44
C ASN A 178 -5.43 7.76 6.33
N TYR A 179 -4.18 7.65 5.89
CA TYR A 179 -3.02 8.23 6.57
C TYR A 179 -2.51 9.52 5.94
N GLN A 180 -3.06 9.92 4.80
CA GLN A 180 -2.76 11.20 4.17
C GLN A 180 -3.11 12.40 5.07
N THR A 181 -4.07 12.24 5.97
CA THR A 181 -4.49 13.29 6.92
C THR A 181 -3.39 13.77 7.87
N GLN A 182 -2.30 13.02 8.00
CA GLN A 182 -1.14 13.36 8.82
C GLN A 182 -0.11 14.23 8.08
N ILE A 183 -0.16 14.26 6.75
CA ILE A 183 0.81 14.96 5.90
C ILE A 183 0.73 16.49 6.04
N PRO A 184 -0.46 17.12 6.07
CA PRO A 184 -0.58 18.58 6.20
C PRO A 184 0.14 19.15 7.41
N ASP A 185 0.08 18.49 8.57
CA ASP A 185 0.77 18.94 9.78
C ASP A 185 2.30 18.93 9.58
N LEU A 186 2.84 17.91 8.94
CA LEU A 186 4.26 17.81 8.64
C LEU A 186 4.72 18.94 7.71
N LEU A 187 3.98 19.19 6.63
CA LEU A 187 4.27 20.26 5.68
C LEU A 187 4.20 21.65 6.33
N ALA A 188 3.15 21.89 7.13
CA ALA A 188 2.98 23.16 7.84
C ALA A 188 4.12 23.46 8.82
N ASN A 189 4.82 22.42 9.31
CA ASN A 189 5.95 22.54 10.22
C ASN A 189 7.32 22.35 9.53
N GLY A 190 7.39 22.52 8.21
CA GLY A 190 8.63 22.55 7.44
C GLY A 190 9.29 21.18 7.26
N ILE A 191 8.60 20.09 7.53
CA ILE A 191 9.06 18.72 7.27
C ILE A 191 8.75 18.39 5.81
N ARG A 192 9.78 18.12 5.02
CA ARG A 192 9.64 17.87 3.58
C ARG A 192 9.01 16.51 3.33
N VAL A 193 8.13 16.44 2.33
CA VAL A 193 7.46 15.23 1.92
C VAL A 193 7.78 14.93 0.46
N LEU A 194 8.26 13.72 0.19
CA LEU A 194 8.45 13.18 -1.16
C LEU A 194 7.54 11.97 -1.34
N ILE A 195 6.65 12.05 -2.32
CA ILE A 195 5.84 10.92 -2.78
C ILE A 195 6.32 10.55 -4.18
N TYR A 196 6.55 9.26 -4.44
CA TYR A 196 6.85 8.77 -5.78
C TYR A 196 6.16 7.42 -6.02
N ALA A 197 5.76 7.18 -7.26
CA ALA A 197 5.12 5.93 -7.67
C ALA A 197 5.57 5.58 -9.09
N GLY A 198 5.71 4.29 -9.39
CA GLY A 198 5.98 3.81 -10.74
C GLY A 198 4.72 3.91 -11.60
N ASP A 199 4.82 4.45 -12.79
CA ASP A 199 3.72 4.64 -13.73
C ASP A 199 3.18 3.32 -14.32
N GLN A 200 3.93 2.23 -14.19
CA GLN A 200 3.56 0.88 -14.61
C GLN A 200 3.15 -0.02 -13.44
N ASP A 201 3.07 0.53 -12.22
CA ASP A 201 2.68 -0.20 -11.03
C ASP A 201 1.16 -0.14 -10.83
N TYR A 202 0.48 -1.27 -11.15
CA TYR A 202 -0.95 -1.38 -10.95
C TYR A 202 -1.35 -1.38 -9.47
N ILE A 203 -0.61 -2.11 -8.63
CA ILE A 203 -1.01 -2.33 -7.22
C ILE A 203 -0.88 -1.06 -6.38
N CYS A 204 0.02 -0.15 -6.76
CA CYS A 204 0.28 1.10 -6.05
C CYS A 204 -0.09 2.33 -6.89
N VAL A 205 -1.17 2.23 -7.65
CA VAL A 205 -1.70 3.19 -8.63
C VAL A 205 -1.05 4.56 -8.57
N SER A 206 -0.34 4.91 -9.67
CA SER A 206 0.37 6.18 -9.82
C SER A 206 -0.47 7.30 -10.43
N GLN A 207 -1.67 6.97 -10.97
CA GLN A 207 -2.49 7.96 -11.64
C GLN A 207 -3.02 8.97 -10.62
N GLU A 208 -2.51 10.17 -10.73
CA GLU A 208 -3.04 11.33 -10.04
C GLU A 208 -4.22 11.90 -10.83
N ASP A 209 -5.21 12.45 -10.13
CA ASP A 209 -6.24 13.26 -10.78
C ASP A 209 -5.53 14.44 -11.46
N PRO A 210 -5.64 14.60 -12.82
CA PRO A 210 -4.97 15.70 -13.51
C PRO A 210 -5.46 17.09 -13.09
N ARG A 211 -6.35 17.16 -12.08
CA ARG A 211 -6.86 18.38 -11.46
C ARG A 211 -6.16 18.73 -10.14
N LEU A 212 -5.23 17.88 -9.65
CA LEU A 212 -4.36 18.13 -8.51
C LEU A 212 -2.95 18.51 -8.94
#